data_0d9f6217163cce6459989ca8645d7347
#
_entry.id   0d9f6217163cce6459989ca8645d7347
#
_cell.length_a   1.000
_cell.length_b   1.000
_cell.length_c   1.000
_cell.angle_alpha   90.00
_cell.angle_beta   90.00
_cell.angle_gamma   90.00
#
_symmetry.space_group_name_H-M   'P 1'
#
loop_
_entity.id
_entity.type
_entity.pdbx_description
1 polymer ?
#
loop_
_entity_poly.entity_id
_entity_poly.type
_entity_poly.pdbx_seq_one_letter_code
_entity_poly.pdbx_strand_id
1 'polypeptide(L)'
;MAKIYLVRHCEAEGNVTRRMQANAEALVTARGYAQCECLRRRFEGVHIDAVYSSDAFRAIQTALPLAEERGLRLRVSLALREIAAGVWEDTAWGNIMAEYPEAYRRWRQTPWDLATPGCSSFQEVGERLVCGLRAREIGPDGVAVAASHSCAIKAAQCLMLQKPMTEMKEMGHGENTSVSLLHFDADGTIQVAYRNDVSHLPPELRQEHIGVPPADINVAVYPARLPKQADVLLDLASREAAQRGVAFDGPQWLHGAEALLRQHPDFLAIGYLHGRPCGFVRMELEDRLPAGCALIRQIYVIPELQERGFCEQLYGYAVHQLRYTRIFVFTRFIVALKDIFY
;
A
#
# COMPACT_ATOMS: atom_id res chain seq x y z
N MET A 1 22.16 14.03 24.24
CA MET A 1 21.85 12.78 23.50
C MET A 1 20.85 13.09 22.41
N ALA A 2 21.23 12.89 21.16
CA ALA A 2 20.34 13.18 20.02
C ALA A 2 19.17 12.19 19.97
N LYS A 3 18.01 12.66 19.49
CA LYS A 3 16.77 11.89 19.41
C LYS A 3 16.28 11.84 17.96
N ILE A 4 15.86 10.66 17.52
CA ILE A 4 15.15 10.51 16.25
C ILE A 4 13.82 9.82 16.49
N TYR A 5 12.74 10.46 16.08
CA TYR A 5 11.44 9.85 15.94
C TYR A 5 11.34 9.22 14.55
N LEU A 6 11.47 7.90 14.50
CA LEU A 6 11.35 7.12 13.26
C LEU A 6 9.89 6.77 13.05
N VAL A 7 9.32 7.24 11.93
CA VAL A 7 7.89 7.19 11.64
C VAL A 7 7.65 6.34 10.40
N ARG A 8 6.69 5.41 10.45
CA ARG A 8 6.18 4.76 9.24
C ARG A 8 5.29 5.73 8.48
N HIS A 9 5.38 5.74 7.14
CA HIS A 9 4.50 6.54 6.29
C HIS A 9 3.01 6.33 6.60
N CYS A 10 2.17 7.33 6.32
CA CYS A 10 0.71 7.27 6.44
C CYS A 10 0.09 6.28 5.43
N GLU A 11 -1.20 6.00 5.58
CA GLU A 11 -1.90 5.11 4.66
C GLU A 11 -1.89 5.66 3.23
N ALA A 12 -1.59 4.75 2.30
CA ALA A 12 -1.61 4.99 0.87
C ALA A 12 -2.40 3.90 0.15
N GLU A 13 -2.76 4.16 -1.10
CA GLU A 13 -3.60 3.27 -1.92
C GLU A 13 -3.20 1.80 -1.86
N GLY A 14 -1.91 1.47 -1.95
CA GLY A 14 -1.49 0.08 -1.92
C GLY A 14 -1.71 -0.61 -0.56
N ASN A 15 -1.89 0.13 0.55
CA ASN A 15 -2.32 -0.45 1.82
C ASN A 15 -3.77 -0.95 1.71
N VAL A 16 -4.65 -0.14 1.12
CA VAL A 16 -6.08 -0.41 0.96
C VAL A 16 -6.32 -1.42 -0.18
N THR A 17 -5.67 -1.22 -1.33
CA THR A 17 -5.80 -2.08 -2.50
C THR A 17 -4.99 -3.37 -2.40
N ARG A 18 -4.30 -3.58 -1.27
CA ARG A 18 -3.51 -4.76 -0.96
C ARG A 18 -2.48 -5.10 -2.03
N ARG A 19 -1.66 -4.11 -2.38
CA ARG A 19 -0.55 -4.24 -3.33
C ARG A 19 0.79 -4.09 -2.62
N MET A 20 1.81 -4.77 -3.12
CA MET A 20 3.19 -4.61 -2.66
C MET A 20 3.72 -3.29 -3.20
N GLN A 21 3.72 -2.25 -2.37
CA GLN A 21 4.14 -0.91 -2.81
C GLN A 21 5.65 -0.80 -2.97
N ALA A 22 6.40 -1.34 -2.02
CA ALA A 22 7.86 -1.26 -1.96
C ALA A 22 8.40 0.12 -2.41
N ASN A 23 9.03 0.21 -3.58
CA ASN A 23 9.46 1.48 -4.19
C ASN A 23 8.46 2.06 -5.21
N ALA A 24 7.36 1.35 -5.50
CA ALA A 24 6.31 1.87 -6.36
C ALA A 24 5.59 3.06 -5.72
N GLU A 25 5.20 4.03 -6.55
CA GLU A 25 4.46 5.21 -6.09
C GLU A 25 2.98 4.90 -5.89
N ALA A 26 2.42 5.50 -4.84
CA ALA A 26 1.01 5.40 -4.51
C ALA A 26 0.52 6.70 -3.86
N LEU A 27 -0.69 7.12 -4.17
CA LEU A 27 -1.32 8.29 -3.57
C LEU A 27 -1.69 8.02 -2.11
N VAL A 28 -1.68 9.06 -1.31
CA VAL A 28 -2.15 9.02 0.07
C VAL A 28 -3.68 9.01 0.07
N THR A 29 -4.28 8.18 0.92
CA THR A 29 -5.75 8.14 1.09
C THR A 29 -6.23 9.30 1.97
N ALA A 30 -7.55 9.57 1.96
CA ALA A 30 -8.16 10.55 2.87
C ALA A 30 -7.86 10.19 4.34
N ARG A 31 -7.96 8.89 4.69
CA ARG A 31 -7.57 8.39 6.02
C ARG A 31 -6.08 8.62 6.31
N GLY A 32 -5.22 8.45 5.31
CA GLY A 32 -3.79 8.75 5.42
C GLY A 32 -3.52 10.22 5.74
N TYR A 33 -4.21 11.15 5.10
CA TYR A 33 -4.10 12.58 5.45
C TYR A 33 -4.61 12.88 6.86
N ALA A 34 -5.70 12.25 7.29
CA ALA A 34 -6.18 12.38 8.68
C ALA A 34 -5.16 11.82 9.69
N GLN A 35 -4.49 10.71 9.36
CA GLN A 35 -3.37 10.17 10.16
C GLN A 35 -2.20 11.16 10.25
N CYS A 36 -1.85 11.84 9.14
CA CYS A 36 -0.81 12.88 9.13
C CYS A 36 -1.15 14.04 10.06
N GLU A 37 -2.42 14.46 10.11
CA GLU A 37 -2.87 15.52 11.02
C GLU A 37 -2.78 15.07 12.49
N CYS A 38 -3.16 13.84 12.82
CA CYS A 38 -2.96 13.29 14.16
C CYS A 38 -1.48 13.23 14.54
N LEU A 39 -0.61 12.83 13.60
CA LEU A 39 0.82 12.81 13.79
C LEU A 39 1.37 14.23 14.02
N ARG A 40 0.91 15.23 13.26
CA ARG A 40 1.29 16.63 13.44
C ARG A 40 0.97 17.11 14.85
N ARG A 41 -0.26 16.85 15.34
CA ARG A 41 -0.69 17.19 16.70
C ARG A 41 0.12 16.49 17.78
N ARG A 42 0.54 15.25 17.56
CA ARG A 42 1.43 14.53 18.49
C ARG A 42 2.72 15.28 18.75
N PHE A 43 3.22 16.03 17.77
CA PHE A 43 4.45 16.78 17.86
C PHE A 43 4.25 18.26 18.22
N GLU A 44 3.04 18.70 18.57
CA GLU A 44 2.81 20.04 19.11
C GLU A 44 3.62 20.24 20.39
N GLY A 45 4.34 21.36 20.45
CA GLY A 45 5.22 21.67 21.59
C GLY A 45 6.55 20.89 21.63
N VAL A 46 6.76 19.94 20.73
CA VAL A 46 8.04 19.23 20.60
C VAL A 46 8.98 20.03 19.70
N HIS A 47 10.14 20.43 20.22
CA HIS A 47 11.18 21.04 19.40
C HIS A 47 11.76 20.01 18.43
N ILE A 48 11.85 20.36 17.15
CA ILE A 48 12.42 19.53 16.08
C ILE A 48 13.41 20.39 15.30
N ASP A 49 14.65 19.91 15.17
CA ASP A 49 15.73 20.59 14.45
C ASP A 49 15.79 20.20 12.97
N ALA A 50 15.35 18.99 12.63
CA ALA A 50 15.38 18.50 11.26
C ALA A 50 14.26 17.48 10.98
N VAL A 51 13.74 17.48 9.75
CA VAL A 51 12.76 16.52 9.26
C VAL A 51 13.32 15.84 8.02
N TYR A 52 13.34 14.51 8.06
CA TYR A 52 13.82 13.64 6.99
C TYR A 52 12.68 12.78 6.45
N SER A 53 12.77 12.42 5.18
CA SER A 53 11.84 11.48 4.54
C SER A 53 12.55 10.60 3.52
N SER A 54 12.04 9.40 3.28
CA SER A 54 12.32 8.74 2.01
C SER A 54 11.72 9.55 0.86
N ASP A 55 12.13 9.26 -0.36
CA ASP A 55 11.64 9.93 -1.56
C ASP A 55 10.27 9.45 -2.05
N ALA A 56 9.70 8.40 -1.46
CA ALA A 56 8.36 7.95 -1.79
C ALA A 56 7.29 9.00 -1.39
N PHE A 57 6.36 9.31 -2.31
CA PHE A 57 5.34 10.34 -2.11
C PHE A 57 4.61 10.20 -0.76
N ARG A 58 4.18 8.98 -0.39
CA ARG A 58 3.51 8.70 0.89
C ARG A 58 4.34 9.05 2.12
N ALA A 59 5.68 8.88 2.07
CA ALA A 59 6.56 9.25 3.17
C ALA A 59 6.80 10.75 3.21
N ILE A 60 6.95 11.40 2.04
CA ILE A 60 7.04 12.85 1.91
C ILE A 60 5.79 13.51 2.51
N GLN A 61 4.58 13.06 2.12
CA GLN A 61 3.32 13.60 2.63
C GLN A 61 3.14 13.38 4.14
N THR A 62 3.75 12.35 4.69
CA THR A 62 3.75 12.10 6.16
C THR A 62 4.63 13.11 6.90
N ALA A 63 5.80 13.43 6.35
CA ALA A 63 6.79 14.28 7.01
C ALA A 63 6.58 15.78 6.75
N LEU A 64 6.00 16.12 5.59
CA LEU A 64 5.88 17.50 5.10
C LEU A 64 5.14 18.43 6.08
N PRO A 65 3.99 18.08 6.68
CA PRO A 65 3.29 18.94 7.62
C PRO A 65 4.15 19.31 8.86
N LEU A 66 5.00 18.38 9.31
CA LEU A 66 5.91 18.63 10.43
C LEU A 66 7.03 19.61 10.08
N ALA A 67 7.51 19.57 8.85
CA ALA A 67 8.53 20.48 8.35
C ALA A 67 7.95 21.89 8.11
N GLU A 68 6.81 21.98 7.42
CA GLU A 68 6.15 23.24 7.08
C GLU A 68 5.76 24.05 8.33
N GLU A 69 5.13 23.41 9.31
CA GLU A 69 4.72 24.07 10.57
C GLU A 69 5.89 24.72 11.32
N ARG A 70 7.10 24.20 11.13
CA ARG A 70 8.32 24.66 11.80
C ARG A 70 9.23 25.51 10.92
N GLY A 71 8.83 25.78 9.67
CA GLY A 71 9.66 26.49 8.69
C GLY A 71 10.97 25.74 8.36
N LEU A 72 10.97 24.40 8.52
CA LEU A 72 12.12 23.55 8.24
C LEU A 72 12.10 23.06 6.80
N ARG A 73 13.28 22.91 6.21
CA ARG A 73 13.40 22.21 4.93
C ARG A 73 13.26 20.71 5.13
N LEU A 74 12.35 20.06 4.37
CA LEU A 74 12.29 18.60 4.31
C LEU A 74 13.55 18.06 3.61
N ARG A 75 14.25 17.14 4.26
CA ARG A 75 15.48 16.50 3.76
C ARG A 75 15.13 15.08 3.26
N VAL A 76 15.20 14.91 1.94
CA VAL A 76 14.89 13.61 1.30
C VAL A 76 16.15 12.75 1.23
N SER A 77 16.05 11.47 1.63
CA SER A 77 17.17 10.53 1.64
C SER A 77 16.74 9.15 1.12
N LEU A 78 17.47 8.64 0.13
CA LEU A 78 17.29 7.28 -0.41
C LEU A 78 17.60 6.18 0.63
N ALA A 79 18.38 6.52 1.66
CA ALA A 79 18.66 5.60 2.76
C ALA A 79 17.39 5.21 3.55
N LEU A 80 16.35 6.04 3.51
CA LEU A 80 15.08 5.82 4.20
C LEU A 80 14.05 5.03 3.35
N ARG A 81 14.38 4.61 2.13
CA ARG A 81 13.51 3.83 1.26
C ARG A 81 13.09 2.48 1.86
N GLU A 82 11.98 1.96 1.35
CA GLU A 82 11.52 0.60 1.63
C GLU A 82 12.45 -0.45 1.00
N ILE A 83 12.19 -1.72 1.31
CA ILE A 83 12.79 -2.86 0.63
C ILE A 83 12.42 -2.80 -0.85
N ALA A 84 13.39 -3.08 -1.73
CA ALA A 84 13.06 -3.31 -3.13
C ALA A 84 12.39 -4.67 -3.28
N ALA A 85 11.22 -4.73 -3.90
CA ALA A 85 10.43 -5.95 -4.03
C ALA A 85 10.66 -6.68 -5.37
N GLY A 86 11.52 -6.14 -6.25
CA GLY A 86 11.85 -6.75 -7.52
C GLY A 86 10.62 -7.02 -8.37
N VAL A 87 10.44 -8.26 -8.83
CA VAL A 87 9.29 -8.66 -9.65
C VAL A 87 7.93 -8.53 -8.96
N TRP A 88 7.90 -8.27 -7.65
CA TRP A 88 6.66 -8.03 -6.89
C TRP A 88 6.26 -6.56 -6.78
N GLU A 89 7.09 -5.64 -7.30
CA GLU A 89 6.76 -4.21 -7.27
C GLU A 89 5.38 -3.95 -7.85
N ASP A 90 4.56 -3.22 -7.11
CA ASP A 90 3.18 -2.88 -7.43
C ASP A 90 2.28 -4.07 -7.86
N THR A 91 2.57 -5.27 -7.36
CA THR A 91 1.78 -6.47 -7.61
C THR A 91 0.79 -6.70 -6.46
N ALA A 92 -0.45 -7.09 -6.78
CA ALA A 92 -1.45 -7.43 -5.77
C ALA A 92 -1.02 -8.68 -4.98
N TRP A 93 -1.22 -8.68 -3.66
CA TRP A 93 -0.85 -9.80 -2.80
C TRP A 93 -1.53 -11.11 -3.21
N GLY A 94 -2.76 -11.05 -3.74
CA GLY A 94 -3.45 -12.24 -4.26
C GLY A 94 -2.74 -12.84 -5.48
N ASN A 95 -2.24 -12.00 -6.39
CA ASN A 95 -1.46 -12.45 -7.54
C ASN A 95 -0.12 -13.03 -7.10
N ILE A 96 0.60 -12.39 -6.16
CA ILE A 96 1.84 -12.91 -5.60
C ILE A 96 1.62 -14.30 -4.98
N MET A 97 0.53 -14.48 -4.21
CA MET A 97 0.17 -15.77 -3.61
C MET A 97 -0.07 -16.85 -4.67
N ALA A 98 -0.75 -16.50 -5.75
CA ALA A 98 -1.12 -17.45 -6.81
C ALA A 98 0.04 -17.79 -7.75
N GLU A 99 0.87 -16.80 -8.09
CA GLU A 99 1.95 -16.95 -9.08
C GLU A 99 3.30 -17.37 -8.47
N TYR A 100 3.53 -16.99 -7.20
CA TYR A 100 4.79 -17.25 -6.49
C TYR A 100 4.54 -17.89 -5.12
N PRO A 101 3.81 -19.02 -5.02
CA PRO A 101 3.33 -19.56 -3.74
C PRO A 101 4.48 -19.90 -2.76
N GLU A 102 5.59 -20.42 -3.27
CA GLU A 102 6.74 -20.78 -2.44
C GLU A 102 7.47 -19.52 -1.92
N ALA A 103 7.69 -18.52 -2.79
CA ALA A 103 8.32 -17.27 -2.39
C ALA A 103 7.42 -16.48 -1.42
N TYR A 104 6.09 -16.50 -1.64
CA TYR A 104 5.13 -15.91 -0.70
C TYR A 104 5.14 -16.63 0.65
N ARG A 105 5.26 -17.97 0.67
CA ARG A 105 5.39 -18.74 1.91
C ARG A 105 6.65 -18.31 2.68
N ARG A 106 7.79 -18.14 2.00
CA ARG A 106 9.03 -17.62 2.61
C ARG A 106 8.84 -16.20 3.13
N TRP A 107 8.25 -15.32 2.37
CA TRP A 107 7.92 -13.96 2.85
C TRP A 107 7.13 -13.97 4.17
N ARG A 108 6.21 -14.91 4.33
CA ARG A 108 5.38 -15.02 5.54
C ARG A 108 6.10 -15.73 6.70
N GLN A 109 6.89 -16.73 6.43
CA GLN A 109 7.48 -17.62 7.44
C GLN A 109 8.95 -17.31 7.74
N THR A 110 9.73 -17.06 6.72
CA THR A 110 11.17 -16.82 6.79
C THR A 110 11.60 -15.65 5.91
N PRO A 111 11.08 -14.41 6.17
CA PRO A 111 11.33 -13.28 5.26
C PRO A 111 12.81 -12.95 5.09
N TRP A 112 13.65 -13.28 6.06
CA TRP A 112 15.11 -13.13 5.97
C TRP A 112 15.78 -14.02 4.90
N ASP A 113 15.10 -15.10 4.46
CA ASP A 113 15.56 -16.00 3.40
C ASP A 113 14.88 -15.68 2.05
N LEU A 114 14.28 -14.51 1.91
CA LEU A 114 13.62 -14.12 0.66
C LEU A 114 14.66 -13.93 -0.44
N ALA A 115 14.48 -14.66 -1.53
CA ALA A 115 15.34 -14.65 -2.71
C ALA A 115 14.52 -14.45 -3.99
N THR A 116 13.64 -13.43 -4.00
CA THR A 116 12.88 -13.07 -5.20
C THR A 116 13.73 -12.21 -6.12
N PRO A 117 13.74 -12.43 -7.44
CA PRO A 117 14.56 -11.66 -8.37
C PRO A 117 14.36 -10.15 -8.24
N GLY A 118 15.44 -9.41 -8.05
CA GLY A 118 15.44 -7.96 -7.86
C GLY A 118 15.02 -7.47 -6.47
N CYS A 119 14.71 -8.37 -5.53
CA CYS A 119 14.49 -7.99 -4.14
C CYS A 119 15.81 -7.68 -3.42
N SER A 120 15.79 -6.67 -2.53
CA SER A 120 16.83 -6.50 -1.52
C SER A 120 16.64 -7.51 -0.38
N SER A 121 17.71 -7.87 0.32
CA SER A 121 17.60 -8.59 1.58
C SER A 121 17.15 -7.65 2.72
N PHE A 122 16.52 -8.20 3.75
CA PHE A 122 16.17 -7.42 4.94
C PHE A 122 17.40 -6.92 5.68
N GLN A 123 18.51 -7.67 5.63
CA GLN A 123 19.79 -7.26 6.21
C GLN A 123 20.29 -5.97 5.57
N GLU A 124 20.40 -5.94 4.23
CA GLU A 124 20.85 -4.76 3.46
C GLU A 124 19.97 -3.54 3.72
N VAL A 125 18.65 -3.73 3.76
CA VAL A 125 17.69 -2.65 4.00
C VAL A 125 17.82 -2.08 5.41
N GLY A 126 17.97 -2.96 6.41
CA GLY A 126 18.19 -2.55 7.80
C GLY A 126 19.50 -1.78 7.97
N GLU A 127 20.60 -2.29 7.40
CA GLU A 127 21.92 -1.63 7.44
C GLU A 127 21.89 -0.26 6.76
N ARG A 128 21.27 -0.17 5.58
CA ARG A 128 21.09 1.09 4.85
C ARG A 128 20.33 2.12 5.69
N LEU A 129 19.23 1.74 6.33
CA LEU A 129 18.45 2.64 7.18
C LEU A 129 19.23 3.07 8.41
N VAL A 130 19.89 2.15 9.12
CA VAL A 130 20.72 2.47 10.27
C VAL A 130 21.86 3.43 9.89
N CYS A 131 22.53 3.19 8.76
CA CYS A 131 23.58 4.05 8.24
C CYS A 131 23.03 5.47 7.92
N GLY A 132 21.88 5.55 7.26
CA GLY A 132 21.21 6.82 6.96
C GLY A 132 20.81 7.60 8.20
N LEU A 133 20.34 6.92 9.24
CA LEU A 133 20.04 7.58 10.52
C LEU A 133 21.28 8.04 11.27
N ARG A 134 22.41 7.36 11.13
CA ARG A 134 23.70 7.80 11.69
C ARG A 134 24.30 9.00 10.95
N ALA A 135 24.09 9.09 9.64
CA ALA A 135 24.57 10.20 8.80
C ALA A 135 23.75 11.49 8.94
N ARG A 136 22.82 11.58 9.88
CA ARG A 136 21.98 12.75 10.13
C ARG A 136 22.80 14.00 10.49
N GLU A 137 22.38 15.11 9.99
CA GLU A 137 22.97 16.42 10.31
C GLU A 137 22.15 17.11 11.42
N ILE A 138 22.26 16.63 12.65
CA ILE A 138 21.72 17.26 13.86
C ILE A 138 22.79 17.25 14.94
N GLY A 139 22.75 18.24 15.82
CA GLY A 139 23.71 18.36 16.92
C GLY A 139 23.62 17.20 17.93
N PRO A 140 24.55 17.12 18.89
CA PRO A 140 24.61 16.03 19.87
C PRO A 140 23.34 15.89 20.73
N ASP A 141 22.59 16.97 20.90
CA ASP A 141 21.32 17.00 21.63
C ASP A 141 20.13 17.33 20.72
N GLY A 142 20.35 17.27 19.40
CA GLY A 142 19.34 17.61 18.41
C GLY A 142 18.20 16.58 18.34
N VAL A 143 17.06 17.02 17.86
CA VAL A 143 15.86 16.23 17.70
C VAL A 143 15.45 16.20 16.23
N ALA A 144 15.24 15.02 15.69
CA ALA A 144 14.76 14.85 14.31
C ALA A 144 13.55 13.93 14.21
N VAL A 145 12.80 14.12 13.12
CA VAL A 145 11.79 13.15 12.66
C VAL A 145 12.24 12.55 11.33
N ALA A 146 12.10 11.25 11.15
CA ALA A 146 12.46 10.55 9.92
C ALA A 146 11.32 9.64 9.48
N ALA A 147 10.68 9.95 8.33
CA ALA A 147 9.63 9.12 7.74
C ALA A 147 10.22 8.05 6.82
N SER A 148 9.85 6.80 7.07
CA SER A 148 10.32 5.61 6.36
C SER A 148 9.18 4.59 6.20
N HIS A 149 9.49 3.30 6.09
CA HIS A 149 8.58 2.24 5.69
C HIS A 149 8.65 1.03 6.62
N SER A 150 7.63 0.18 6.52
CA SER A 150 7.40 -0.91 7.46
C SER A 150 8.55 -1.93 7.51
N CYS A 151 8.96 -2.47 6.35
CA CYS A 151 10.00 -3.50 6.31
C CYS A 151 11.37 -2.92 6.67
N ALA A 152 11.68 -1.71 6.18
CA ALA A 152 12.93 -1.01 6.50
C ALA A 152 13.04 -0.72 8.00
N ILE A 153 11.98 -0.17 8.61
CA ILE A 153 11.95 0.10 10.07
C ILE A 153 12.11 -1.19 10.86
N LYS A 154 11.40 -2.24 10.48
CA LYS A 154 11.43 -3.53 11.15
C LYS A 154 12.82 -4.17 11.11
N ALA A 155 13.46 -4.17 9.95
CA ALA A 155 14.80 -4.69 9.78
C ALA A 155 15.84 -3.86 10.58
N ALA A 156 15.75 -2.53 10.51
CA ALA A 156 16.62 -1.64 11.29
C ALA A 156 16.45 -1.83 12.80
N GLN A 157 15.23 -2.03 13.30
CA GLN A 157 14.96 -2.32 14.72
C GLN A 157 15.64 -3.62 15.19
N CYS A 158 15.65 -4.68 14.34
CA CYS A 158 16.41 -5.89 14.62
C CYS A 158 17.89 -5.59 14.88
N LEU A 159 18.51 -4.85 13.96
CA LEU A 159 19.94 -4.50 14.06
C LEU A 159 20.23 -3.59 15.26
N MET A 160 19.39 -2.58 15.51
CA MET A 160 19.56 -1.67 16.66
C MET A 160 19.43 -2.37 18.00
N LEU A 161 18.59 -3.40 18.07
CA LEU A 161 18.40 -4.25 19.25
C LEU A 161 19.40 -5.40 19.32
N GLN A 162 20.37 -5.46 18.41
CA GLN A 162 21.38 -6.54 18.30
C GLN A 162 20.76 -7.93 18.20
N LYS A 163 19.59 -8.02 17.55
CA LYS A 163 18.88 -9.28 17.31
C LYS A 163 19.18 -9.82 15.92
N PRO A 164 19.28 -11.16 15.76
CA PRO A 164 19.40 -11.74 14.44
C PRO A 164 18.15 -11.50 13.60
N MET A 165 18.28 -11.42 12.26
CA MET A 165 17.13 -11.22 11.37
C MET A 165 16.05 -12.31 11.50
N THR A 166 16.40 -13.48 11.99
CA THR A 166 15.46 -14.57 12.31
C THR A 166 14.42 -14.19 13.35
N GLU A 167 14.72 -13.21 14.22
CA GLU A 167 13.81 -12.66 15.22
C GLU A 167 13.00 -11.45 14.71
N MET A 168 13.12 -11.08 13.45
CA MET A 168 12.45 -9.91 12.90
C MET A 168 10.93 -9.94 13.08
N LYS A 169 10.31 -11.11 13.16
CA LYS A 169 8.88 -11.23 13.43
C LYS A 169 8.47 -10.69 14.79
N GLU A 170 9.36 -10.77 15.78
CA GLU A 170 9.13 -10.27 17.13
C GLU A 170 9.14 -8.73 17.21
N MET A 171 9.63 -8.06 16.16
CA MET A 171 9.60 -6.59 16.10
C MET A 171 8.19 -6.01 16.03
N GLY A 172 7.19 -6.85 15.81
CA GLY A 172 5.80 -6.45 15.64
C GLY A 172 5.56 -5.81 14.27
N HIS A 173 4.33 -5.42 14.06
CA HIS A 173 3.93 -4.67 12.87
C HIS A 173 3.64 -3.23 13.31
N GLY A 174 4.42 -2.28 12.82
CA GLY A 174 4.11 -0.87 13.01
C GLY A 174 2.97 -0.47 12.07
N GLU A 175 1.89 0.07 12.61
CA GLU A 175 0.79 0.65 11.82
C GLU A 175 1.24 1.90 11.07
N ASN A 176 0.44 2.37 10.11
CA ASN A 176 0.70 3.64 9.44
C ASN A 176 0.80 4.78 10.45
N THR A 177 1.74 5.68 10.26
CA THR A 177 2.16 6.77 11.17
C THR A 177 2.66 6.32 12.54
N SER A 178 2.85 5.02 12.79
CA SER A 178 3.47 4.56 14.05
C SER A 178 4.85 5.20 14.25
N VAL A 179 5.14 5.53 15.50
CA VAL A 179 6.35 6.25 15.91
C VAL A 179 7.22 5.35 16.78
N SER A 180 8.51 5.31 16.48
CA SER A 180 9.54 4.71 17.33
C SER A 180 10.55 5.76 17.74
N LEU A 181 10.94 5.82 19.00
CA LEU A 181 11.92 6.76 19.50
C LEU A 181 13.29 6.09 19.66
N LEU A 182 14.27 6.72 19.03
CA LEU A 182 15.67 6.31 19.04
C LEU A 182 16.51 7.38 19.74
N HIS A 183 17.38 6.98 20.65
CA HIS A 183 18.40 7.81 21.28
C HIS A 183 19.76 7.45 20.70
N PHE A 184 20.58 8.47 20.43
CA PHE A 184 21.90 8.30 19.87
C PHE A 184 22.93 8.83 20.87
N ASP A 185 23.75 7.94 21.42
CA ASP A 185 24.83 8.30 22.30
C ASP A 185 26.01 8.93 21.54
N ALA A 186 26.95 9.52 22.26
CA ALA A 186 28.12 10.19 21.68
C ALA A 186 29.04 9.22 20.94
N ASP A 187 29.07 7.96 21.31
CA ASP A 187 29.84 6.88 20.65
C ASP A 187 29.14 6.30 19.40
N GLY A 188 27.93 6.77 19.09
CA GLY A 188 27.13 6.28 17.95
C GLY A 188 26.27 5.05 18.27
N THR A 189 26.22 4.62 19.54
CA THR A 189 25.27 3.59 19.97
C THR A 189 23.84 4.08 19.86
N ILE A 190 22.94 3.21 19.39
CA ILE A 190 21.51 3.52 19.23
C ILE A 190 20.71 2.75 20.27
N GLN A 191 19.99 3.47 21.10
CA GLN A 191 19.06 2.91 22.08
C GLN A 191 17.63 3.09 21.56
N VAL A 192 16.85 2.01 21.53
CA VAL A 192 15.43 2.04 21.15
C VAL A 192 14.59 2.24 22.41
N ALA A 193 14.09 3.46 22.63
CA ALA A 193 13.33 3.81 23.83
C ALA A 193 11.91 3.21 23.77
N TYR A 194 11.24 3.29 22.64
CA TYR A 194 9.97 2.60 22.37
C TYR A 194 9.80 2.38 20.87
N ARG A 195 8.87 1.47 20.52
CA ARG A 195 8.61 1.07 19.13
C ARG A 195 7.12 1.12 18.80
N ASN A 196 6.83 1.45 17.56
CA ASN A 196 5.52 1.26 16.92
C ASN A 196 4.34 1.89 17.70
N ASP A 197 4.58 2.99 18.43
CA ASP A 197 3.53 3.66 19.19
C ASP A 197 2.56 4.41 18.26
N VAL A 198 1.26 4.15 18.45
CA VAL A 198 0.13 4.74 17.72
C VAL A 198 -0.85 5.46 18.64
N SER A 199 -0.42 5.84 19.83
CA SER A 199 -1.29 6.47 20.84
C SER A 199 -1.95 7.77 20.36
N HIS A 200 -1.38 8.42 19.34
CA HIS A 200 -1.93 9.62 18.70
C HIS A 200 -3.09 9.34 17.74
N LEU A 201 -3.29 8.08 17.34
CA LEU A 201 -4.39 7.72 16.44
C LEU A 201 -5.64 7.33 17.24
N PRO A 202 -6.79 7.94 16.95
CA PRO A 202 -8.06 7.45 17.45
C PRO A 202 -8.39 6.09 16.79
N PRO A 203 -9.25 5.25 17.41
CA PRO A 203 -9.52 3.89 16.95
C PRO A 203 -9.89 3.78 15.47
N GLU A 204 -10.70 4.69 14.95
CA GLU A 204 -11.18 4.72 13.56
C GLU A 204 -10.09 4.98 12.52
N LEU A 205 -8.96 5.56 12.92
CA LEU A 205 -7.80 5.78 12.04
C LEU A 205 -6.73 4.70 12.17
N ARG A 206 -6.88 3.75 13.09
CA ARG A 206 -5.98 2.60 13.22
C ARG A 206 -6.28 1.56 12.15
N GLN A 207 -5.28 0.77 11.80
CA GLN A 207 -5.51 -0.39 10.96
C GLN A 207 -6.31 -1.41 11.77
N GLU A 208 -7.48 -1.79 11.26
CA GLU A 208 -8.16 -2.96 11.77
C GLU A 208 -7.28 -4.18 11.49
N HIS A 209 -6.75 -4.78 12.53
CA HIS A 209 -6.19 -6.12 12.44
C HIS A 209 -7.35 -7.10 12.37
N ILE A 210 -7.92 -7.22 11.17
CA ILE A 210 -8.88 -8.27 10.87
C ILE A 210 -8.14 -9.56 11.15
N GLY A 211 -8.56 -10.31 12.17
CA GLY A 211 -7.97 -11.59 12.57
C GLY A 211 -8.16 -12.70 11.53
N VAL A 212 -8.37 -12.31 10.28
CA VAL A 212 -8.59 -13.18 9.11
C VAL A 212 -7.24 -13.49 8.48
N PRO A 213 -6.96 -14.77 8.16
CA PRO A 213 -5.75 -15.15 7.44
C PRO A 213 -5.59 -14.35 6.14
N PRO A 214 -4.36 -13.91 5.77
CA PRO A 214 -4.14 -13.17 4.53
C PRO A 214 -4.66 -13.89 3.27
N ALA A 215 -4.68 -15.21 3.26
CA ALA A 215 -5.26 -16.00 2.19
C ALA A 215 -6.75 -15.68 1.97
N ASP A 216 -7.49 -15.38 3.03
CA ASP A 216 -8.94 -15.16 2.98
C ASP A 216 -9.35 -13.72 2.67
N ILE A 217 -8.36 -12.84 2.50
CA ILE A 217 -8.58 -11.41 2.22
C ILE A 217 -7.82 -10.89 0.99
N ASN A 218 -7.03 -11.71 0.31
CA ASN A 218 -6.26 -11.31 -0.87
C ASN A 218 -6.87 -11.90 -2.14
N VAL A 219 -7.27 -11.04 -3.07
CA VAL A 219 -7.83 -11.40 -4.36
C VAL A 219 -6.74 -11.40 -5.42
N ALA A 220 -6.62 -12.50 -6.16
CA ALA A 220 -5.86 -12.51 -7.40
C ALA A 220 -6.73 -11.97 -8.53
N VAL A 221 -6.25 -10.96 -9.26
CA VAL A 221 -7.02 -10.32 -10.33
C VAL A 221 -6.31 -10.52 -11.65
N TYR A 222 -7.04 -11.08 -12.63
CA TYR A 222 -6.49 -11.39 -13.94
C TYR A 222 -7.36 -10.82 -15.07
N PRO A 223 -6.74 -10.37 -16.18
CA PRO A 223 -7.47 -10.04 -17.40
C PRO A 223 -8.39 -11.19 -17.83
N ALA A 224 -9.60 -10.86 -18.21
CA ALA A 224 -10.55 -11.84 -18.70
C ALA A 224 -10.15 -12.37 -20.07
N ARG A 225 -10.44 -13.66 -20.31
CA ARG A 225 -10.14 -14.34 -21.57
C ARG A 225 -11.40 -14.93 -22.18
N LEU A 226 -11.91 -14.30 -23.24
CA LEU A 226 -13.04 -14.80 -23.99
C LEU A 226 -12.57 -15.65 -25.18
N PRO A 227 -13.35 -16.70 -25.57
CA PRO A 227 -14.65 -17.10 -24.99
C PRO A 227 -14.53 -17.95 -23.72
N LYS A 228 -13.34 -18.36 -23.27
CA LYS A 228 -13.14 -19.36 -22.20
C LYS A 228 -13.87 -19.04 -20.88
N GLN A 229 -14.02 -17.74 -20.56
CA GLN A 229 -14.60 -17.27 -19.29
C GLN A 229 -15.96 -16.58 -19.50
N ALA A 230 -16.63 -16.81 -20.65
CA ALA A 230 -17.90 -16.16 -20.96
C ALA A 230 -18.98 -16.45 -19.91
N ASP A 231 -19.15 -17.73 -19.52
CA ASP A 231 -20.17 -18.13 -18.55
C ASP A 231 -19.96 -17.49 -17.17
N VAL A 232 -18.71 -17.44 -16.73
CA VAL A 232 -18.32 -16.79 -15.46
C VAL A 232 -18.64 -15.29 -15.47
N LEU A 233 -18.29 -14.61 -16.56
CA LEU A 233 -18.55 -13.18 -16.70
C LEU A 233 -20.04 -12.87 -16.81
N LEU A 234 -20.80 -13.69 -17.54
CA LEU A 234 -22.26 -13.54 -17.66
C LEU A 234 -22.95 -13.75 -16.31
N ASP A 235 -22.55 -14.76 -15.52
CA ASP A 235 -23.07 -14.96 -14.17
C ASP A 235 -22.79 -13.75 -13.28
N LEU A 236 -21.55 -13.30 -13.20
CA LEU A 236 -21.17 -12.16 -12.37
C LEU A 236 -21.85 -10.84 -12.82
N ALA A 237 -21.93 -10.59 -14.14
CA ALA A 237 -22.55 -9.39 -14.67
C ALA A 237 -24.08 -9.40 -14.51
N SER A 238 -24.73 -10.57 -14.62
CA SER A 238 -26.17 -10.69 -14.37
C SER A 238 -26.51 -10.44 -12.90
N ARG A 239 -25.71 -10.93 -11.97
CA ARG A 239 -25.86 -10.66 -10.53
C ARG A 239 -25.64 -9.18 -10.21
N GLU A 240 -24.66 -8.54 -10.83
CA GLU A 240 -24.44 -7.09 -10.68
C GLU A 240 -25.65 -6.30 -11.17
N ALA A 241 -26.18 -6.63 -12.35
CA ALA A 241 -27.37 -5.99 -12.89
C ALA A 241 -28.60 -6.18 -11.98
N ALA A 242 -28.80 -7.41 -11.46
CA ALA A 242 -29.87 -7.71 -10.52
C ALA A 242 -29.74 -6.89 -9.22
N GLN A 243 -28.54 -6.77 -8.67
CA GLN A 243 -28.28 -5.94 -7.48
C GLN A 243 -28.62 -4.46 -7.73
N ARG A 244 -28.40 -3.97 -8.93
CA ARG A 244 -28.75 -2.60 -9.35
C ARG A 244 -30.22 -2.42 -9.77
N GLY A 245 -30.97 -3.49 -9.86
CA GLY A 245 -32.36 -3.46 -10.32
C GLY A 245 -32.51 -3.07 -11.81
N VAL A 246 -31.52 -3.40 -12.65
CA VAL A 246 -31.55 -3.09 -14.09
C VAL A 246 -31.69 -4.37 -14.91
N ALA A 247 -32.34 -4.25 -16.08
CA ALA A 247 -32.45 -5.35 -17.03
C ALA A 247 -31.05 -5.75 -17.57
N PHE A 248 -30.83 -7.03 -17.77
CA PHE A 248 -29.57 -7.58 -18.26
C PHE A 248 -29.77 -8.34 -19.58
N ASP A 249 -29.12 -7.87 -20.65
CA ASP A 249 -29.03 -8.57 -21.91
C ASP A 249 -27.64 -9.21 -22.03
N GLY A 250 -27.55 -10.48 -21.71
CA GLY A 250 -26.30 -11.24 -21.68
C GLY A 250 -25.57 -11.26 -23.03
N PRO A 251 -26.23 -11.62 -24.14
CA PRO A 251 -25.64 -11.57 -25.49
C PRO A 251 -25.08 -10.20 -25.87
N GLN A 252 -25.83 -9.14 -25.64
CA GLN A 252 -25.38 -7.77 -25.91
C GLN A 252 -24.20 -7.38 -25.04
N TRP A 253 -24.25 -7.70 -23.75
CA TRP A 253 -23.17 -7.43 -22.79
C TRP A 253 -21.88 -8.16 -23.19
N LEU A 254 -21.98 -9.45 -23.57
CA LEU A 254 -20.84 -10.26 -23.99
C LEU A 254 -20.22 -9.73 -25.28
N HIS A 255 -21.04 -9.37 -26.27
CA HIS A 255 -20.56 -8.74 -27.52
C HIS A 255 -19.76 -7.45 -27.23
N GLY A 256 -20.27 -6.61 -26.34
CA GLY A 256 -19.56 -5.42 -25.89
C GLY A 256 -18.24 -5.74 -25.15
N ALA A 257 -18.23 -6.78 -24.33
CA ALA A 257 -17.02 -7.25 -23.64
C ALA A 257 -15.95 -7.77 -24.62
N GLU A 258 -16.36 -8.53 -25.64
CA GLU A 258 -15.45 -9.00 -26.70
C GLU A 258 -14.85 -7.84 -27.52
N ALA A 259 -15.68 -6.85 -27.88
CA ALA A 259 -15.23 -5.65 -28.59
C ALA A 259 -14.21 -4.87 -27.76
N LEU A 260 -14.46 -4.70 -26.46
CA LEU A 260 -13.57 -4.05 -25.51
C LEU A 260 -12.22 -4.78 -25.41
N LEU A 261 -12.23 -6.10 -25.19
CA LEU A 261 -11.01 -6.89 -25.01
C LEU A 261 -10.15 -6.99 -26.27
N ARG A 262 -10.73 -6.86 -27.46
CA ARG A 262 -9.95 -6.76 -28.72
C ARG A 262 -9.11 -5.50 -28.79
N GLN A 263 -9.58 -4.40 -28.21
CA GLN A 263 -8.88 -3.11 -28.22
C GLN A 263 -8.00 -2.92 -26.95
N HIS A 264 -8.51 -3.36 -25.83
CA HIS A 264 -7.91 -3.18 -24.50
C HIS A 264 -7.97 -4.50 -23.70
N PRO A 265 -6.98 -5.40 -23.87
CA PRO A 265 -7.01 -6.74 -23.28
C PRO A 265 -7.11 -6.77 -21.75
N ASP A 266 -6.68 -5.70 -21.09
CA ASP A 266 -6.64 -5.60 -19.61
C ASP A 266 -7.83 -4.79 -19.03
N PHE A 267 -8.77 -4.33 -19.86
CA PHE A 267 -9.87 -3.46 -19.40
C PHE A 267 -11.07 -4.23 -18.82
N LEU A 268 -11.06 -5.54 -18.87
CA LEU A 268 -12.01 -6.39 -18.18
C LEU A 268 -11.22 -7.48 -17.44
N ALA A 269 -11.41 -7.58 -16.12
CA ALA A 269 -10.68 -8.53 -15.29
C ALA A 269 -11.59 -9.20 -14.29
N ILE A 270 -11.25 -10.43 -13.92
CA ILE A 270 -11.95 -11.25 -12.93
C ILE A 270 -11.09 -11.37 -11.69
N GLY A 271 -11.69 -11.13 -10.53
CA GLY A 271 -11.11 -11.41 -9.22
C GLY A 271 -11.36 -12.83 -8.76
N TYR A 272 -10.35 -13.46 -8.20
CA TYR A 272 -10.40 -14.84 -7.69
C TYR A 272 -9.97 -14.90 -6.24
N LEU A 273 -10.81 -15.49 -5.41
CA LEU A 273 -10.48 -15.87 -4.04
C LEU A 273 -10.40 -17.41 -3.96
N HIS A 274 -9.26 -17.94 -3.54
CA HIS A 274 -9.01 -19.40 -3.52
C HIS A 274 -9.30 -20.09 -4.86
N GLY A 275 -8.97 -19.43 -5.97
CA GLY A 275 -9.21 -19.94 -7.32
C GLY A 275 -10.69 -19.89 -7.78
N ARG A 276 -11.61 -19.38 -6.95
CA ARG A 276 -13.03 -19.21 -7.30
C ARG A 276 -13.30 -17.77 -7.71
N PRO A 277 -14.03 -17.54 -8.81
CA PRO A 277 -14.43 -16.19 -9.21
C PRO A 277 -15.24 -15.53 -8.09
N CYS A 278 -14.88 -14.31 -7.72
CA CYS A 278 -15.54 -13.57 -6.63
C CYS A 278 -16.01 -12.17 -7.03
N GLY A 279 -15.66 -11.72 -8.22
CA GLY A 279 -16.03 -10.40 -8.72
C GLY A 279 -15.36 -10.07 -10.03
N PHE A 280 -15.67 -8.91 -10.59
CA PHE A 280 -15.02 -8.41 -11.80
C PHE A 280 -14.92 -6.89 -11.79
N VAL A 281 -14.02 -6.37 -12.62
CA VAL A 281 -13.89 -4.94 -12.90
C VAL A 281 -13.87 -4.73 -14.42
N ARG A 282 -14.60 -3.72 -14.89
CA ARG A 282 -14.65 -3.30 -16.29
C ARG A 282 -14.35 -1.82 -16.41
N MET A 283 -13.40 -1.50 -17.25
CA MET A 283 -13.03 -0.15 -17.64
C MET A 283 -13.49 0.14 -19.06
N GLU A 284 -13.73 1.39 -19.37
CA GLU A 284 -14.11 1.84 -20.74
C GLU A 284 -13.45 3.18 -21.06
N LEU A 285 -13.12 3.39 -22.33
CA LEU A 285 -12.83 4.70 -22.86
C LEU A 285 -14.14 5.27 -23.42
N GLU A 286 -14.52 6.47 -23.03
CA GLU A 286 -15.69 7.16 -23.56
C GLU A 286 -15.23 8.40 -24.32
N ASP A 287 -15.76 8.63 -25.53
CA ASP A 287 -15.46 9.81 -26.36
C ASP A 287 -15.81 11.15 -25.68
N ARG A 288 -16.68 11.09 -24.67
CA ARG A 288 -17.09 12.25 -23.86
C ARG A 288 -16.10 12.64 -22.76
N LEU A 289 -15.15 11.76 -22.46
CA LEU A 289 -14.11 12.05 -21.48
C LEU A 289 -12.97 12.85 -22.15
N PRO A 290 -12.25 13.66 -21.37
CA PRO A 290 -11.04 14.29 -21.87
C PRO A 290 -10.05 13.24 -22.40
N ALA A 291 -9.26 13.61 -23.40
CA ALA A 291 -8.24 12.72 -23.96
C ALA A 291 -7.32 12.21 -22.85
N GLY A 292 -7.04 10.90 -22.86
CA GLY A 292 -6.24 10.27 -21.82
C GLY A 292 -7.01 9.93 -20.53
N CYS A 293 -8.34 9.94 -20.56
CA CYS A 293 -9.17 9.53 -19.40
C CYS A 293 -9.94 8.24 -19.71
N ALA A 294 -10.13 7.42 -18.70
CA ALA A 294 -10.98 6.23 -18.74
C ALA A 294 -11.96 6.20 -17.57
N LEU A 295 -13.06 5.49 -17.77
CA LEU A 295 -14.09 5.26 -16.78
C LEU A 295 -13.96 3.85 -16.22
N ILE A 296 -13.93 3.69 -14.92
CA ILE A 296 -14.22 2.41 -14.29
C ILE A 296 -15.74 2.23 -14.33
N ARG A 297 -16.21 1.44 -15.30
CA ARG A 297 -17.64 1.29 -15.62
C ARG A 297 -18.40 0.44 -14.63
N GLN A 298 -17.77 -0.66 -14.22
CA GLN A 298 -18.36 -1.63 -13.29
C GLN A 298 -17.27 -2.18 -12.37
N ILE A 299 -17.59 -2.26 -11.08
CA ILE A 299 -16.89 -3.08 -10.11
C ILE A 299 -17.97 -3.88 -9.40
N TYR A 300 -17.83 -5.17 -9.37
CA TYR A 300 -18.75 -6.07 -8.68
C TYR A 300 -17.99 -7.09 -7.86
N VAL A 301 -18.44 -7.30 -6.65
CA VAL A 301 -18.01 -8.36 -5.74
C VAL A 301 -19.27 -9.09 -5.27
N ILE A 302 -19.22 -10.42 -5.22
CA ILE A 302 -20.34 -11.22 -4.74
C ILE A 302 -20.75 -10.79 -3.32
N PRO A 303 -22.08 -10.83 -2.98
CA PRO A 303 -22.59 -10.27 -1.73
C PRO A 303 -21.90 -10.77 -0.46
N GLU A 304 -21.52 -12.04 -0.43
CA GLU A 304 -20.89 -12.70 0.73
C GLU A 304 -19.50 -12.15 1.07
N LEU A 305 -18.88 -11.41 0.14
CA LEU A 305 -17.55 -10.86 0.24
C LEU A 305 -17.52 -9.32 0.22
N GLN A 306 -18.68 -8.67 0.12
CA GLN A 306 -18.76 -7.21 0.21
C GLN A 306 -18.33 -6.73 1.61
N GLU A 307 -17.91 -5.47 1.73
CA GLU A 307 -17.45 -4.83 2.98
C GLU A 307 -16.17 -5.44 3.58
N ARG A 308 -15.42 -6.25 2.81
CA ARG A 308 -14.16 -6.87 3.23
C ARG A 308 -12.92 -6.34 2.49
N GLY A 309 -13.04 -5.21 1.80
CA GLY A 309 -11.94 -4.62 1.03
C GLY A 309 -11.66 -5.32 -0.32
N PHE A 310 -12.62 -6.10 -0.85
CA PHE A 310 -12.43 -6.77 -2.15
C PHE A 310 -12.73 -5.85 -3.33
N CYS A 311 -13.67 -4.90 -3.18
CA CYS A 311 -13.92 -3.86 -4.18
C CYS A 311 -12.68 -2.98 -4.39
N GLU A 312 -12.00 -2.64 -3.31
CA GLU A 312 -10.77 -1.84 -3.30
C GLU A 312 -9.63 -2.54 -4.04
N GLN A 313 -9.55 -3.86 -3.96
CA GLN A 313 -8.54 -4.63 -4.69
C GLN A 313 -8.82 -4.68 -6.20
N LEU A 314 -10.08 -4.84 -6.61
CA LEU A 314 -10.50 -4.73 -8.01
C LEU A 314 -10.28 -3.30 -8.54
N TYR A 315 -10.59 -2.28 -7.73
CA TYR A 315 -10.28 -0.89 -8.05
C TYR A 315 -8.78 -0.69 -8.23
N GLY A 316 -7.96 -1.24 -7.31
CA GLY A 316 -6.51 -1.18 -7.37
C GLY A 316 -5.95 -1.78 -8.66
N TYR A 317 -6.55 -2.87 -9.16
CA TYR A 317 -6.21 -3.42 -10.48
C TYR A 317 -6.50 -2.40 -11.58
N ALA A 318 -7.69 -1.82 -11.61
CA ALA A 318 -8.08 -0.86 -12.65
C ALA A 318 -7.16 0.36 -12.66
N VAL A 319 -6.89 0.96 -11.50
CA VAL A 319 -6.00 2.11 -11.37
C VAL A 319 -4.58 1.77 -11.83
N HIS A 320 -4.07 0.58 -11.46
CA HIS A 320 -2.77 0.11 -11.90
C HIS A 320 -2.70 0.05 -13.43
N GLN A 321 -3.65 -0.62 -14.09
CA GLN A 321 -3.69 -0.73 -15.55
C GLN A 321 -3.76 0.66 -16.24
N LEU A 322 -4.59 1.55 -15.72
CA LEU A 322 -4.77 2.88 -16.29
C LEU A 322 -3.53 3.78 -16.10
N ARG A 323 -2.81 3.68 -14.98
CA ARG A 323 -1.55 4.41 -14.77
C ARG A 323 -0.46 4.01 -15.77
N TYR A 324 -0.32 2.73 -16.03
CA TYR A 324 0.68 2.24 -17.00
C TYR A 324 0.35 2.61 -18.44
N THR A 325 -0.91 2.82 -18.77
CA THR A 325 -1.35 3.32 -20.07
C THR A 325 -1.35 4.86 -20.18
N ARG A 326 -0.92 5.58 -19.11
CA ARG A 326 -0.97 7.06 -19.00
C ARG A 326 -2.39 7.62 -19.14
N ILE A 327 -3.38 6.90 -18.66
CA ILE A 327 -4.78 7.26 -18.71
C ILE A 327 -5.21 7.72 -17.30
N PHE A 328 -5.88 8.87 -17.20
CA PHE A 328 -6.46 9.36 -15.95
C PHE A 328 -7.76 8.62 -15.63
N VAL A 329 -8.01 8.38 -14.34
CA VAL A 329 -9.17 7.61 -13.88
C VAL A 329 -10.32 8.55 -13.53
N PHE A 330 -11.48 8.36 -14.17
CA PHE A 330 -12.75 8.90 -13.71
C PHE A 330 -13.59 7.78 -13.10
N THR A 331 -14.06 7.96 -11.85
CA THR A 331 -14.97 7.02 -11.21
C THR A 331 -16.34 7.64 -11.05
N ARG A 332 -17.37 6.99 -11.59
CA ARG A 332 -18.78 7.33 -11.31
C ARG A 332 -19.32 6.65 -10.04
N PHE A 333 -18.53 5.76 -9.43
CA PHE A 333 -18.93 5.02 -8.23
C PHE A 333 -18.63 5.83 -6.97
N ILE A 334 -19.62 6.61 -6.54
CA ILE A 334 -19.51 7.51 -5.38
C ILE A 334 -19.91 6.82 -4.07
N VAL A 335 -20.53 5.63 -4.08
CA VAL A 335 -21.18 5.10 -2.87
C VAL A 335 -20.28 4.16 -2.05
N ALA A 336 -19.40 3.39 -2.67
CA ALA A 336 -18.53 2.44 -1.94
C ALA A 336 -17.09 2.90 -1.70
N LEU A 337 -16.65 3.97 -2.39
CA LEU A 337 -15.27 4.48 -2.30
C LEU A 337 -15.19 5.86 -1.62
N LYS A 338 -16.31 6.40 -1.14
CA LYS A 338 -16.35 7.72 -0.49
C LYS A 338 -15.40 7.84 0.69
N ASP A 339 -15.21 6.76 1.44
CA ASP A 339 -14.39 6.76 2.65
C ASP A 339 -12.89 6.57 2.37
N ILE A 340 -12.51 6.32 1.11
CA ILE A 340 -11.12 6.07 0.71
C ILE A 340 -10.45 7.30 0.10
N PHE A 341 -11.20 8.12 -0.66
CA PHE A 341 -10.62 9.17 -1.51
C PHE A 341 -11.21 10.59 -1.31
N TYR A 342 -12.20 10.77 -0.41
CA TYR A 342 -12.78 12.09 -0.09
C TYR A 342 -12.83 12.36 1.41
#